data_f66b152924b9b37a57dfb192244fb7e4
#
_entry.id   f66b152924b9b37a57dfb192244fb7e4
#
_cell.length_a   1.000
_cell.length_b   1.000
_cell.length_c   1.000
_cell.angle_alpha   90.00
_cell.angle_beta   90.00
_cell.angle_gamma   90.00
#
_symmetry.space_group_name_H-M   'P 1'
#
loop_
_entity.id
_entity.type
_entity.pdbx_description
1 polymer ?
#
loop_
_entity_poly.entity_id
_entity_poly.type
_entity_poly.pdbx_seq_one_letter_code
_entity_poly.pdbx_strand_id
1 'polypeptide(L)'
;GRFVDESGRTFRRDSPFTPQTFVFFHRDLPTETPVPAGIGILYSDERILVVDKPHFLSSIPRGRHVLESVVVRLRTQLGLPELTVAHRLDRVTAGVLLLTRERKWRRPYQEIFERREVVKKYRLVAPVVHDPAGEGVTATKSGWQVRSRIIKERGILQAREVPGVPNAVTDIALIGEHGGWGLYEASPRTGRTHQIRLHMQRLGAPIVNDPFYPVVLDTPVDDFTHPLQLQAWRMGFTDPVTGDPRAFTSRLRLAAWQ
;
A
#
# COMPACT_ATOMS: atom_id res chain seq x y z
N GLY A 1 22.61 12.23 26.30
CA GLY A 1 22.52 12.77 24.97
C GLY A 1 21.67 11.95 24.05
N ARG A 2 20.44 12.41 23.78
CA ARG A 2 19.54 11.73 22.84
C ARG A 2 19.77 12.15 21.39
N PHE A 3 20.51 13.24 21.15
CA PHE A 3 20.74 13.82 19.83
C PHE A 3 22.23 13.83 19.52
N VAL A 4 22.62 13.29 18.37
CA VAL A 4 24.03 13.24 17.92
C VAL A 4 24.14 13.69 16.45
N ASP A 5 25.31 14.17 16.06
CA ASP A 5 25.66 14.47 14.67
C ASP A 5 26.11 13.20 13.91
N GLU A 6 26.49 13.35 12.66
CA GLU A 6 26.98 12.25 11.80
C GLU A 6 28.25 11.56 12.35
N SER A 7 29.04 12.26 13.18
CA SER A 7 30.23 11.73 13.83
C SER A 7 29.93 11.08 15.19
N GLY A 8 28.67 11.06 15.63
CA GLY A 8 28.26 10.55 16.93
C GLY A 8 28.46 11.51 18.10
N ARG A 9 28.86 12.77 17.85
CA ARG A 9 29.00 13.78 18.91
C ARG A 9 27.61 14.24 19.38
N THR A 10 27.44 14.30 20.70
CA THR A 10 26.19 14.71 21.31
C THR A 10 25.92 16.20 21.15
N PHE A 11 24.74 16.55 20.68
CA PHE A 11 24.26 17.94 20.82
C PHE A 11 23.88 18.26 22.26
N ARG A 12 24.32 19.42 22.73
CA ARG A 12 23.96 20.01 24.01
C ARG A 12 23.03 21.20 23.78
N ARG A 13 22.41 21.68 24.85
CA ARG A 13 21.48 22.81 24.78
C ARG A 13 22.14 24.11 24.27
N ASP A 14 23.43 24.25 24.48
CA ASP A 14 24.30 25.36 24.10
C ASP A 14 25.10 25.10 22.79
N SER A 15 24.86 23.96 22.13
CA SER A 15 25.52 23.68 20.86
C SER A 15 25.11 24.72 19.80
N PRO A 16 26.09 25.29 19.05
CA PRO A 16 25.78 26.29 18.03
C PRO A 16 24.90 25.71 16.93
N PHE A 17 23.97 26.51 16.46
CA PHE A 17 23.15 26.13 15.31
C PHE A 17 24.00 26.14 14.03
N THR A 18 24.04 25.00 13.34
CA THR A 18 24.67 24.87 12.02
C THR A 18 23.61 24.48 11.00
N PRO A 19 23.33 25.31 9.96
CA PRO A 19 22.36 24.98 8.93
C PRO A 19 22.70 23.66 8.23
N GLN A 20 21.68 22.93 7.80
CA GLN A 20 21.80 21.66 7.04
C GLN A 20 22.58 20.54 7.76
N THR A 21 22.66 20.58 9.10
CA THR A 21 23.25 19.50 9.90
C THR A 21 22.22 18.38 10.10
N PHE A 22 22.61 17.13 9.82
CA PHE A 22 21.81 15.98 10.18
C PHE A 22 21.88 15.74 11.68
N VAL A 23 20.70 15.56 12.30
CA VAL A 23 20.56 15.25 13.71
C VAL A 23 19.99 13.85 13.86
N PHE A 24 20.73 12.95 14.47
CA PHE A 24 20.31 11.59 14.77
C PHE A 24 19.88 11.47 16.21
N PHE A 25 18.83 10.71 16.48
CA PHE A 25 18.38 10.45 17.84
C PHE A 25 17.72 9.10 17.97
N HIS A 26 17.85 8.50 19.14
CA HIS A 26 17.09 7.31 19.51
C HIS A 26 15.70 7.72 19.98
N ARG A 27 14.71 7.13 19.39
CA ARG A 27 13.32 7.27 19.80
C ARG A 27 12.90 6.05 20.61
N ASP A 28 12.36 6.27 21.78
CA ASP A 28 11.66 5.21 22.51
C ASP A 28 10.42 4.83 21.72
N LEU A 29 10.38 3.60 21.25
CA LEU A 29 9.22 3.09 20.48
C LEU A 29 8.19 2.54 21.47
N PRO A 30 6.89 2.80 21.25
CA PRO A 30 5.86 2.12 22.01
C PRO A 30 5.95 0.61 21.73
N THR A 31 5.49 -0.19 22.68
CA THR A 31 5.31 -1.64 22.45
C THR A 31 4.30 -1.83 21.32
N GLU A 32 4.68 -2.61 20.32
CA GLU A 32 3.82 -2.96 19.20
C GLU A 32 3.33 -4.39 19.36
N THR A 33 2.02 -4.61 19.24
CA THR A 33 1.45 -5.96 19.18
C THR A 33 1.89 -6.62 17.87
N PRO A 34 2.57 -7.78 17.91
CA PRO A 34 3.00 -8.46 16.70
C PRO A 34 1.82 -8.83 15.79
N VAL A 35 1.89 -8.49 14.52
CA VAL A 35 0.90 -8.94 13.54
C VAL A 35 1.05 -10.46 13.37
N PRO A 36 -0.02 -11.25 13.62
CA PRO A 36 0.04 -12.71 13.66
C PRO A 36 0.05 -13.33 12.25
N ALA A 37 0.89 -12.80 11.35
CA ALA A 37 1.01 -13.29 10.00
C ALA A 37 2.45 -13.18 9.48
N GLY A 38 2.90 -14.21 8.79
CA GLY A 38 4.18 -14.24 8.10
C GLY A 38 4.17 -13.45 6.79
N ILE A 39 5.34 -13.07 6.31
CA ILE A 39 5.53 -12.46 5.00
C ILE A 39 5.96 -13.56 4.03
N GLY A 40 5.11 -13.87 3.05
CA GLY A 40 5.43 -14.84 2.01
C GLY A 40 6.42 -14.27 0.99
N ILE A 41 7.50 -14.97 0.68
CA ILE A 41 8.40 -14.59 -0.41
C ILE A 41 7.86 -15.19 -1.71
N LEU A 42 7.60 -14.34 -2.71
CA LEU A 42 7.14 -14.72 -4.05
C LEU A 42 8.32 -14.90 -5.00
N TYR A 43 9.33 -14.02 -4.89
CA TYR A 43 10.54 -14.03 -5.72
C TYR A 43 11.69 -13.30 -5.03
N SER A 44 12.93 -13.73 -5.31
CA SER A 44 14.14 -13.06 -4.84
C SER A 44 15.26 -13.28 -5.85
N ASP A 45 15.98 -12.20 -6.20
CA ASP A 45 17.26 -12.23 -6.91
C ASP A 45 18.25 -11.25 -6.23
N GLU A 46 19.36 -10.91 -6.89
CA GLU A 46 20.36 -9.98 -6.34
C GLU A 46 19.87 -8.52 -6.26
N ARG A 47 18.82 -8.16 -7.01
CA ARG A 47 18.28 -6.78 -7.12
C ARG A 47 17.02 -6.56 -6.33
N ILE A 48 16.07 -7.49 -6.47
CA ILE A 48 14.71 -7.33 -5.95
C ILE A 48 14.30 -8.48 -5.02
N LEU A 49 13.38 -8.15 -4.15
CA LEU A 49 12.62 -9.08 -3.35
C LEU A 49 11.13 -8.77 -3.56
N VAL A 50 10.35 -9.74 -4.01
CA VAL A 50 8.90 -9.61 -4.15
C VAL A 50 8.22 -10.45 -3.10
N VAL A 51 7.33 -9.84 -2.34
CA VAL A 51 6.67 -10.52 -1.22
C VAL A 51 5.16 -10.40 -1.27
N ASP A 52 4.52 -11.33 -0.60
CA ASP A 52 3.11 -11.29 -0.27
C ASP A 52 2.95 -10.63 1.11
N LYS A 53 2.62 -9.35 1.11
CA LYS A 53 2.41 -8.58 2.32
C LYS A 53 1.09 -9.01 2.97
N PRO A 54 1.06 -9.45 4.23
CA PRO A 54 -0.19 -9.73 4.92
C PRO A 54 -0.96 -8.45 5.22
N HIS A 55 -2.26 -8.59 5.55
CA HIS A 55 -3.05 -7.51 6.14
C HIS A 55 -2.39 -7.01 7.43
N PHE A 56 -2.72 -5.79 7.83
CA PHE A 56 -2.31 -5.13 9.08
C PHE A 56 -0.82 -4.83 9.24
N LEU A 57 0.05 -5.32 8.37
CA LEU A 57 1.48 -5.02 8.39
C LEU A 57 1.76 -3.76 7.55
N SER A 58 2.46 -2.77 8.12
CA SER A 58 2.85 -1.57 7.38
C SER A 58 3.90 -1.89 6.32
N SER A 59 3.86 -1.22 5.15
CA SER A 59 4.92 -1.40 4.13
C SER A 59 6.26 -0.85 4.61
N ILE A 60 6.25 0.28 5.31
CA ILE A 60 7.42 0.98 5.85
C ILE A 60 7.16 1.43 7.29
N PRO A 61 8.22 1.70 8.08
CA PRO A 61 8.09 2.31 9.40
C PRO A 61 7.35 3.65 9.34
N ARG A 62 6.25 3.79 10.07
CA ARG A 62 5.49 5.04 10.13
C ARG A 62 4.65 5.15 11.39
N GLY A 63 4.72 6.31 12.06
CA GLY A 63 3.91 6.60 13.24
C GLY A 63 4.22 5.64 14.38
N ARG A 64 3.21 4.88 14.82
CA ARG A 64 3.33 3.85 15.87
C ARG A 64 3.74 2.46 15.33
N HIS A 65 3.72 2.26 14.01
CA HIS A 65 4.06 0.99 13.37
C HIS A 65 5.48 1.10 12.79
N VAL A 66 6.48 0.78 13.58
CA VAL A 66 7.90 0.83 13.21
C VAL A 66 8.44 -0.58 13.05
N LEU A 67 8.39 -1.38 14.12
CA LEU A 67 8.86 -2.76 14.12
C LEU A 67 7.93 -3.64 13.28
N GLU A 68 6.63 -3.43 13.42
CA GLU A 68 5.58 -4.10 12.64
C GLU A 68 5.42 -3.48 11.25
N SER A 69 6.53 -3.50 10.49
CA SER A 69 6.58 -3.14 9.08
C SER A 69 7.35 -4.17 8.27
N VAL A 70 6.96 -4.33 7.00
CA VAL A 70 7.60 -5.28 6.06
C VAL A 70 9.11 -5.04 5.99
N VAL A 71 9.51 -3.76 5.84
CA VAL A 71 10.92 -3.40 5.71
C VAL A 71 11.72 -3.79 6.96
N VAL A 72 11.23 -3.48 8.16
CA VAL A 72 11.97 -3.77 9.40
C VAL A 72 12.02 -5.29 9.65
N ARG A 73 10.89 -5.97 9.57
CA ARG A 73 10.86 -7.44 9.73
C ARG A 73 11.82 -8.15 8.78
N LEU A 74 11.77 -7.82 7.48
CA LEU A 74 12.61 -8.49 6.48
C LEU A 74 14.08 -8.09 6.57
N ARG A 75 14.41 -6.85 6.93
CA ARG A 75 15.80 -6.46 7.20
C ARG A 75 16.41 -7.33 8.29
N THR A 76 15.69 -7.52 9.39
CA THR A 76 16.14 -8.34 10.51
C THR A 76 16.20 -9.83 10.14
N GLN A 77 15.15 -10.37 9.51
CA GLN A 77 15.03 -11.78 9.20
C GLN A 77 16.03 -12.25 8.13
N LEU A 78 16.33 -11.40 7.14
CA LEU A 78 17.16 -11.76 5.98
C LEU A 78 18.58 -11.19 6.05
N GLY A 79 18.91 -10.36 7.06
CA GLY A 79 20.20 -9.69 7.14
C GLY A 79 20.43 -8.67 6.00
N LEU A 80 19.37 -8.00 5.52
CA LEU A 80 19.41 -7.06 4.39
C LEU A 80 19.19 -5.62 4.86
N PRO A 81 20.18 -4.93 5.43
CA PRO A 81 20.00 -3.62 6.06
C PRO A 81 19.56 -2.51 5.09
N GLU A 82 19.89 -2.63 3.81
CA GLU A 82 19.52 -1.64 2.78
C GLU A 82 18.17 -1.89 2.12
N LEU A 83 17.50 -3.03 2.44
CA LEU A 83 16.20 -3.39 1.86
C LEU A 83 15.19 -2.23 2.00
N THR A 84 14.54 -1.88 0.91
CA THR A 84 13.50 -0.86 0.91
C THR A 84 12.41 -1.15 -0.12
N VAL A 85 11.22 -0.58 0.06
CA VAL A 85 10.13 -0.76 -0.89
C VAL A 85 10.30 0.11 -2.15
N ALA A 86 9.96 -0.43 -3.31
CA ALA A 86 9.84 0.34 -4.54
C ALA A 86 8.52 1.13 -4.63
N HIS A 87 7.45 0.60 -4.02
CA HIS A 87 6.14 1.23 -3.87
C HIS A 87 5.51 0.86 -2.52
N ARG A 88 4.33 1.36 -2.21
CA ARG A 88 3.66 1.09 -0.94
C ARG A 88 2.26 0.54 -1.14
N LEU A 89 1.85 -0.32 -0.22
CA LEU A 89 0.47 -0.69 0.05
C LEU A 89 0.07 -0.10 1.40
N ASP A 90 -1.22 0.18 1.56
CA ASP A 90 -1.77 0.57 2.87
C ASP A 90 -1.55 -0.55 3.89
N ARG A 91 -1.50 -0.20 5.17
CA ARG A 91 -1.33 -1.18 6.26
C ARG A 91 -2.35 -2.31 6.17
N VAL A 92 -3.59 -1.98 5.88
CA VAL A 92 -4.71 -2.93 5.82
C VAL A 92 -4.84 -3.67 4.48
N THR A 93 -4.15 -3.24 3.42
CA THR A 93 -4.15 -3.89 2.11
C THR A 93 -3.10 -4.99 2.07
N ALA A 94 -3.49 -6.19 1.67
CA ALA A 94 -2.58 -7.32 1.47
C ALA A 94 -2.10 -7.43 0.01
N GLY A 95 -1.12 -8.33 -0.25
CA GLY A 95 -0.73 -8.76 -1.59
C GLY A 95 0.66 -8.34 -2.03
N VAL A 96 0.89 -8.38 -3.34
CA VAL A 96 2.22 -8.23 -3.96
C VAL A 96 2.86 -6.89 -3.66
N LEU A 97 4.03 -6.93 -3.03
CA LEU A 97 4.85 -5.77 -2.71
C LEU A 97 6.28 -5.98 -3.23
N LEU A 98 6.77 -5.02 -4.02
CA LEU A 98 8.13 -5.03 -4.59
C LEU A 98 9.08 -4.24 -3.68
N LEU A 99 10.21 -4.86 -3.35
CA LEU A 99 11.31 -4.25 -2.61
C LEU A 99 12.61 -4.34 -3.42
N THR A 100 13.53 -3.43 -3.17
CA THR A 100 14.89 -3.44 -3.69
C THR A 100 15.86 -3.79 -2.56
N ARG A 101 16.86 -4.65 -2.84
CA ARG A 101 17.77 -5.18 -1.82
C ARG A 101 18.86 -4.18 -1.43
N GLU A 102 19.36 -3.42 -2.39
CA GLU A 102 20.47 -2.47 -2.21
C GLU A 102 20.08 -1.07 -2.69
N ARG A 103 20.79 -0.05 -2.20
CA ARG A 103 20.55 1.37 -2.51
C ARG A 103 20.66 1.67 -4.01
N LYS A 104 21.61 1.06 -4.73
CA LYS A 104 21.83 1.27 -6.15
C LYS A 104 20.63 0.92 -7.04
N TRP A 105 19.79 -0.03 -6.58
CA TRP A 105 18.60 -0.49 -7.30
C TRP A 105 17.33 0.32 -7.04
N ARG A 106 17.34 1.21 -6.04
CA ARG A 106 16.12 1.97 -5.63
C ARG A 106 15.57 2.78 -6.78
N ARG A 107 16.41 3.62 -7.37
CA ARG A 107 15.98 4.58 -8.40
C ARG A 107 15.38 3.90 -9.64
N PRO A 108 16.02 2.92 -10.29
CA PRO A 108 15.43 2.24 -11.45
C PRO A 108 14.04 1.67 -11.17
N TYR A 109 13.88 0.95 -10.04
CA TYR A 109 12.59 0.32 -9.71
C TYR A 109 11.55 1.30 -9.15
N GLN A 110 11.89 2.45 -8.62
CA GLN A 110 10.92 3.49 -8.24
C GLN A 110 10.42 4.26 -9.44
N GLU A 111 11.29 4.56 -10.40
CA GLU A 111 10.94 5.30 -11.63
C GLU A 111 9.87 4.60 -12.47
N ILE A 112 9.83 3.25 -12.54
CA ILE A 112 8.76 2.55 -13.28
C ILE A 112 7.38 2.78 -12.66
N PHE A 113 7.28 2.98 -11.34
CA PHE A 113 6.02 3.37 -10.69
C PHE A 113 5.67 4.84 -10.95
N GLU A 114 6.64 5.74 -10.94
CA GLU A 114 6.46 7.17 -11.24
C GLU A 114 6.00 7.37 -12.69
N ARG A 115 6.59 6.62 -13.63
CA ARG A 115 6.24 6.63 -15.06
C ARG A 115 4.97 5.83 -15.38
N ARG A 116 4.37 5.13 -14.38
CA ARG A 116 3.18 4.29 -14.53
C ARG A 116 3.36 3.13 -15.51
N GLU A 117 4.56 2.59 -15.59
CA GLU A 117 4.92 1.45 -16.44
C GLU A 117 4.60 0.10 -15.78
N VAL A 118 4.10 0.12 -14.53
CA VAL A 118 3.70 -1.07 -13.78
C VAL A 118 2.22 -1.32 -13.91
N VAL A 119 1.86 -2.47 -14.46
CA VAL A 119 0.49 -2.98 -14.49
C VAL A 119 0.16 -3.55 -13.12
N LYS A 120 -0.91 -3.06 -12.50
CA LYS A 120 -1.38 -3.48 -11.17
C LYS A 120 -2.81 -3.93 -11.26
N LYS A 121 -3.10 -5.12 -10.75
CA LYS A 121 -4.45 -5.64 -10.60
C LYS A 121 -4.72 -5.96 -9.14
N TYR A 122 -5.83 -5.50 -8.66
CA TYR A 122 -6.32 -5.75 -7.31
C TYR A 122 -7.57 -6.61 -7.38
N ARG A 123 -7.77 -7.44 -6.38
CA ARG A 123 -9.04 -8.13 -6.14
C ARG A 123 -9.64 -7.64 -4.83
N LEU A 124 -10.96 -7.57 -4.81
CA LEU A 124 -11.67 -7.11 -3.62
C LEU A 124 -13.07 -7.72 -3.57
N VAL A 125 -13.64 -7.78 -2.36
CA VAL A 125 -15.02 -8.19 -2.14
C VAL A 125 -15.81 -6.99 -1.62
N ALA A 126 -16.96 -6.76 -2.25
CA ALA A 126 -17.89 -5.68 -1.92
C ALA A 126 -19.34 -6.13 -2.25
N PRO A 127 -20.37 -5.41 -1.80
CA PRO A 127 -21.74 -5.64 -2.27
C PRO A 127 -21.83 -5.57 -3.79
N VAL A 128 -22.72 -6.38 -4.39
CA VAL A 128 -22.96 -6.37 -5.83
C VAL A 128 -23.64 -5.08 -6.26
N VAL A 129 -23.10 -4.45 -7.29
CA VAL A 129 -23.72 -3.33 -8.00
C VAL A 129 -23.63 -3.60 -9.49
N HIS A 130 -24.78 -3.61 -10.18
CA HIS A 130 -24.85 -3.88 -11.63
C HIS A 130 -24.85 -2.60 -12.47
N ASP A 131 -25.46 -1.54 -11.97
CA ASP A 131 -25.59 -0.28 -12.70
C ASP A 131 -25.25 0.92 -11.77
N PRO A 132 -23.97 1.09 -11.43
CA PRO A 132 -23.56 2.24 -10.64
C PRO A 132 -23.68 3.50 -11.48
N ALA A 133 -24.40 4.49 -10.95
CA ALA A 133 -24.55 5.81 -11.54
C ALA A 133 -23.84 6.88 -10.69
N GLY A 134 -23.38 7.95 -11.33
CA GLY A 134 -22.80 9.08 -10.64
C GLY A 134 -21.74 9.83 -11.45
N GLU A 135 -21.42 11.03 -10.98
CA GLU A 135 -20.37 11.84 -11.57
C GLU A 135 -19.02 11.10 -11.55
N GLY A 136 -18.34 11.09 -12.70
CA GLY A 136 -17.04 10.43 -12.85
C GLY A 136 -17.09 8.91 -12.96
N VAL A 137 -18.27 8.29 -13.06
CA VAL A 137 -18.45 6.87 -13.37
C VAL A 137 -18.86 6.74 -14.85
N THR A 138 -18.14 5.91 -15.59
CA THR A 138 -18.41 5.66 -17.01
C THR A 138 -18.43 4.16 -17.26
N ALA A 139 -19.52 3.64 -17.82
CA ALA A 139 -19.61 2.25 -18.26
C ALA A 139 -18.59 1.96 -19.37
N THR A 140 -18.01 0.78 -19.34
CA THR A 140 -17.07 0.26 -20.35
C THR A 140 -17.52 -1.12 -20.81
N LYS A 141 -16.86 -1.69 -21.82
CA LYS A 141 -17.19 -3.06 -22.30
C LYS A 141 -17.01 -4.15 -21.23
N SER A 142 -16.19 -3.91 -20.20
CA SER A 142 -15.84 -4.91 -19.18
C SER A 142 -16.15 -4.48 -17.74
N GLY A 143 -16.94 -3.43 -17.56
CA GLY A 143 -17.26 -2.90 -16.22
C GLY A 143 -17.34 -1.38 -16.23
N TRP A 144 -16.60 -0.71 -15.33
CA TRP A 144 -16.68 0.73 -15.15
C TRP A 144 -15.30 1.37 -15.07
N GLN A 145 -15.18 2.58 -15.57
CA GLN A 145 -14.05 3.47 -15.26
C GLN A 145 -14.51 4.53 -14.28
N VAL A 146 -13.81 4.64 -13.15
CA VAL A 146 -14.06 5.66 -12.13
C VAL A 146 -12.96 6.70 -12.16
N ARG A 147 -13.35 7.98 -12.20
CA ARG A 147 -12.45 9.13 -12.26
C ARG A 147 -12.86 10.14 -11.19
N SER A 148 -11.90 10.54 -10.36
CA SER A 148 -12.16 11.56 -9.32
C SER A 148 -10.90 12.36 -8.99
N ARG A 149 -11.08 13.45 -8.24
CA ARG A 149 -9.98 14.17 -7.63
C ARG A 149 -9.85 13.75 -6.17
N ILE A 150 -8.77 13.07 -5.84
CA ILE A 150 -8.47 12.59 -4.49
C ILE A 150 -7.39 13.46 -3.86
N ILE A 151 -7.64 13.93 -2.64
CA ILE A 151 -6.66 14.61 -1.80
C ILE A 151 -6.43 13.84 -0.50
N LYS A 152 -5.24 14.03 0.08
CA LYS A 152 -4.83 13.46 1.37
C LYS A 152 -4.16 14.54 2.18
N GLU A 153 -4.81 14.96 3.24
CA GLU A 153 -4.29 15.97 4.15
C GLU A 153 -3.40 15.34 5.24
N ARG A 154 -2.40 16.09 5.68
CA ARG A 154 -1.51 15.66 6.75
C ARG A 154 -2.29 15.60 8.08
N GLY A 155 -2.14 14.54 8.84
CA GLY A 155 -2.82 14.34 10.12
C GLY A 155 -4.22 13.74 10.02
N ILE A 156 -4.88 13.75 8.86
CA ILE A 156 -6.18 13.12 8.66
C ILE A 156 -5.98 11.67 8.21
N LEU A 157 -6.70 10.70 8.81
CA LEU A 157 -6.56 9.28 8.46
C LEU A 157 -7.07 8.97 7.06
N GLN A 158 -8.24 9.49 6.71
CA GLN A 158 -8.88 9.29 5.42
C GLN A 158 -8.29 10.18 4.32
N ALA A 159 -8.23 9.66 3.09
CA ALA A 159 -8.24 10.49 1.90
C ALA A 159 -9.69 10.82 1.55
N ARG A 160 -9.93 11.87 0.79
CA ARG A 160 -11.28 12.27 0.36
C ARG A 160 -11.31 12.70 -1.08
N GLU A 161 -12.45 12.51 -1.71
CA GLU A 161 -12.73 13.07 -3.02
C GLU A 161 -13.21 14.52 -2.88
N VAL A 162 -12.79 15.35 -3.82
CA VAL A 162 -13.15 16.77 -3.88
C VAL A 162 -13.49 17.16 -5.32
N PRO A 163 -14.29 18.22 -5.54
CA PRO A 163 -14.52 18.77 -6.87
C PRO A 163 -13.22 19.18 -7.57
N GLY A 164 -13.22 19.10 -8.90
CA GLY A 164 -12.12 19.59 -9.75
C GLY A 164 -11.54 18.53 -10.70
N VAL A 165 -10.47 18.89 -11.41
CA VAL A 165 -9.87 18.03 -12.44
C VAL A 165 -9.43 16.69 -11.83
N PRO A 166 -9.90 15.55 -12.35
CA PRO A 166 -9.57 14.24 -11.84
C PRO A 166 -8.05 13.97 -11.83
N ASN A 167 -7.53 13.44 -10.73
CA ASN A 167 -6.14 13.00 -10.58
C ASN A 167 -6.02 11.50 -10.26
N ALA A 168 -7.15 10.81 -10.18
CA ALA A 168 -7.28 9.38 -9.90
C ALA A 168 -8.18 8.73 -10.96
N VAL A 169 -7.73 7.59 -11.51
CA VAL A 169 -8.47 6.80 -12.51
C VAL A 169 -8.29 5.32 -12.18
N THR A 170 -9.40 4.58 -12.11
CA THR A 170 -9.41 3.13 -11.89
C THR A 170 -10.41 2.47 -12.85
N ASP A 171 -10.00 1.44 -13.55
CA ASP A 171 -10.92 0.54 -14.25
C ASP A 171 -11.33 -0.58 -13.28
N ILE A 172 -12.63 -0.87 -13.19
CA ILE A 172 -13.21 -1.81 -12.23
C ILE A 172 -14.16 -2.74 -12.96
N ALA A 173 -14.05 -4.04 -12.73
CA ALA A 173 -14.91 -5.07 -13.28
C ALA A 173 -15.46 -5.96 -12.18
N LEU A 174 -16.74 -6.30 -12.23
CA LEU A 174 -17.34 -7.39 -11.46
C LEU A 174 -16.99 -8.69 -12.18
N ILE A 175 -16.24 -9.57 -11.54
CA ILE A 175 -15.73 -10.82 -12.15
C ILE A 175 -16.31 -12.08 -11.54
N GLY A 176 -17.09 -11.96 -10.48
CA GLY A 176 -17.83 -13.04 -9.85
C GLY A 176 -18.88 -12.49 -8.90
N GLU A 177 -19.94 -13.25 -8.69
CA GLU A 177 -21.06 -12.90 -7.83
C GLU A 177 -21.55 -14.11 -7.08
N HIS A 178 -21.77 -13.97 -5.76
CA HIS A 178 -22.31 -15.00 -4.92
C HIS A 178 -22.98 -14.39 -3.68
N GLY A 179 -24.23 -14.76 -3.37
CA GLY A 179 -24.92 -14.37 -2.14
C GLY A 179 -25.02 -12.86 -1.89
N GLY A 180 -25.16 -12.03 -2.95
CA GLY A 180 -25.18 -10.58 -2.85
C GLY A 180 -23.82 -9.93 -2.74
N TRP A 181 -22.75 -10.70 -2.67
CA TRP A 181 -21.36 -10.24 -2.68
C TRP A 181 -20.74 -10.39 -4.07
N GLY A 182 -19.99 -9.39 -4.47
CA GLY A 182 -19.24 -9.35 -5.72
C GLY A 182 -17.74 -9.49 -5.49
N LEU A 183 -17.10 -10.32 -6.31
CA LEU A 183 -15.65 -10.27 -6.50
C LEU A 183 -15.37 -9.28 -7.63
N TYR A 184 -14.62 -8.25 -7.32
CA TYR A 184 -14.22 -7.24 -8.29
C TYR A 184 -12.73 -7.32 -8.59
N GLU A 185 -12.37 -7.04 -9.85
CA GLU A 185 -11.00 -6.74 -10.25
C GLU A 185 -10.88 -5.23 -10.49
N ALA A 186 -9.93 -4.58 -9.84
CA ALA A 186 -9.64 -3.16 -10.00
C ALA A 186 -8.24 -2.97 -10.59
N SER A 187 -8.13 -2.16 -11.64
CA SER A 187 -6.88 -1.81 -12.34
C SER A 187 -6.64 -0.30 -12.23
N PRO A 188 -5.95 0.17 -11.18
CA PRO A 188 -5.69 1.60 -11.01
C PRO A 188 -4.61 2.10 -11.98
N ARG A 189 -4.95 3.09 -12.82
CA ARG A 189 -4.01 3.77 -13.73
C ARG A 189 -3.16 4.82 -13.02
N THR A 190 -3.56 5.21 -11.82
CA THR A 190 -2.89 6.15 -10.92
C THR A 190 -2.68 5.51 -9.56
N GLY A 191 -2.01 6.18 -8.62
CA GLY A 191 -1.70 5.60 -7.30
C GLY A 191 -1.96 6.58 -6.15
N ARG A 192 -3.17 7.15 -6.05
CA ARG A 192 -3.53 8.02 -4.93
C ARG A 192 -3.84 7.22 -3.68
N THR A 193 -3.59 7.81 -2.52
CA THR A 193 -3.90 7.20 -1.22
C THR A 193 -5.37 6.80 -1.16
N HIS A 194 -5.67 5.57 -0.77
CA HIS A 194 -7.00 4.98 -0.65
C HIS A 194 -7.84 5.00 -1.95
N GLN A 195 -7.21 5.14 -3.12
CA GLN A 195 -7.91 5.36 -4.40
C GLN A 195 -8.98 4.30 -4.69
N ILE A 196 -8.65 3.01 -4.63
CA ILE A 196 -9.59 1.92 -4.93
C ILE A 196 -10.74 1.92 -3.92
N ARG A 197 -10.46 2.17 -2.65
CA ARG A 197 -11.44 2.21 -1.56
C ARG A 197 -12.47 3.32 -1.78
N LEU A 198 -12.03 4.53 -2.14
CA LEU A 198 -12.90 5.67 -2.49
C LEU A 198 -13.70 5.40 -3.76
N HIS A 199 -13.07 4.84 -4.79
CA HIS A 199 -13.76 4.52 -6.04
C HIS A 199 -14.82 3.44 -5.87
N MET A 200 -14.58 2.42 -5.03
CA MET A 200 -15.60 1.42 -4.69
C MET A 200 -16.77 2.04 -3.88
N GLN A 201 -16.47 2.93 -2.94
CA GLN A 201 -17.50 3.69 -2.23
C GLN A 201 -18.34 4.54 -3.21
N ARG A 202 -17.71 5.19 -4.20
CA ARG A 202 -18.40 5.98 -5.24
C ARG A 202 -19.33 5.12 -6.10
N LEU A 203 -18.96 3.87 -6.35
CA LEU A 203 -19.84 2.90 -7.03
C LEU A 203 -21.01 2.42 -6.17
N GLY A 204 -21.11 2.84 -4.90
CA GLY A 204 -22.11 2.32 -3.97
C GLY A 204 -21.78 0.95 -3.39
N ALA A 205 -20.56 0.46 -3.61
CA ALA A 205 -20.07 -0.86 -3.18
C ALA A 205 -18.83 -0.70 -2.26
N PRO A 206 -18.96 -0.20 -1.02
CA PRO A 206 -17.83 -0.11 -0.11
C PRO A 206 -17.21 -1.48 0.14
N ILE A 207 -15.88 -1.53 0.22
CA ILE A 207 -15.14 -2.79 0.38
C ILE A 207 -15.44 -3.40 1.76
N VAL A 208 -15.66 -4.70 1.81
CA VAL A 208 -15.92 -5.44 3.06
C VAL A 208 -14.78 -5.22 4.06
N ASN A 209 -15.13 -4.96 5.30
CA ASN A 209 -14.21 -4.70 6.42
C ASN A 209 -13.28 -3.48 6.19
N ASP A 210 -13.74 -2.48 5.44
CA ASP A 210 -12.96 -1.24 5.34
C ASP A 210 -13.07 -0.43 6.64
N PRO A 211 -11.94 -0.20 7.38
CA PRO A 211 -12.00 0.50 8.66
C PRO A 211 -12.18 2.01 8.52
N PHE A 212 -12.15 2.56 7.30
CA PHE A 212 -12.21 4.01 7.07
C PHE A 212 -13.37 4.47 6.19
N TYR A 213 -13.96 3.56 5.39
CA TYR A 213 -15.00 3.92 4.43
C TYR A 213 -16.19 2.94 4.51
N PRO A 214 -17.43 3.46 4.47
CA PRO A 214 -17.82 4.87 4.31
C PRO A 214 -17.60 5.73 5.56
N VAL A 215 -17.42 5.13 6.73
CA VAL A 215 -17.19 5.81 8.00
C VAL A 215 -15.95 5.25 8.69
N VAL A 216 -15.29 6.07 9.52
CA VAL A 216 -14.17 5.58 10.34
C VAL A 216 -14.73 4.71 11.46
N LEU A 217 -14.28 3.47 11.51
CA LEU A 217 -14.59 2.56 12.60
C LEU A 217 -13.58 2.75 13.73
N ASP A 218 -14.08 2.81 14.95
CA ASP A 218 -13.22 2.83 16.15
C ASP A 218 -12.79 1.41 16.52
N THR A 219 -11.87 0.87 15.71
CA THR A 219 -11.30 -0.47 15.93
C THR A 219 -9.96 -0.36 16.63
N PRO A 220 -9.69 -1.19 17.65
CA PRO A 220 -8.37 -1.27 18.27
C PRO A 220 -7.26 -1.52 17.22
N VAL A 221 -6.11 -0.94 17.44
CA VAL A 221 -4.99 -1.02 16.47
C VAL A 221 -4.44 -2.43 16.34
N ASP A 222 -4.64 -3.23 17.37
CA ASP A 222 -4.22 -4.62 17.52
C ASP A 222 -5.38 -5.63 17.31
N ASP A 223 -6.52 -5.16 16.83
CA ASP A 223 -7.56 -6.05 16.32
C ASP A 223 -7.22 -6.47 14.87
N PHE A 224 -6.95 -7.75 14.69
CA PHE A 224 -6.61 -8.39 13.42
C PHE A 224 -7.71 -9.32 12.90
N THR A 225 -8.90 -9.28 13.48
CA THR A 225 -9.98 -10.25 13.21
C THR A 225 -10.70 -10.01 11.89
N HIS A 226 -10.81 -8.75 11.46
CA HIS A 226 -11.59 -8.37 10.29
C HIS A 226 -10.71 -7.71 9.21
N PRO A 227 -9.93 -8.48 8.42
CA PRO A 227 -9.07 -7.93 7.40
C PRO A 227 -9.88 -7.27 6.27
N LEU A 228 -9.45 -6.09 5.84
CA LEU A 228 -9.97 -5.41 4.65
C LEU A 228 -9.94 -6.36 3.45
N GLN A 229 -11.07 -6.59 2.82
CA GLN A 229 -11.15 -7.51 1.68
C GLN A 229 -10.63 -6.85 0.39
N LEU A 230 -9.38 -6.37 0.42
CA LEU A 230 -8.65 -5.76 -0.69
C LEU A 230 -7.23 -6.33 -0.77
N GLN A 231 -6.89 -6.85 -1.94
CA GLN A 231 -5.62 -7.50 -2.21
C GLN A 231 -4.97 -6.96 -3.48
N ALA A 232 -3.70 -6.55 -3.42
CA ALA A 232 -2.85 -6.35 -4.60
C ALA A 232 -2.54 -7.72 -5.21
N TRP A 233 -3.45 -8.19 -6.09
CA TRP A 233 -3.45 -9.58 -6.56
C TRP A 233 -2.32 -9.86 -7.54
N ARG A 234 -2.10 -8.97 -8.52
CA ARG A 234 -1.08 -9.18 -9.56
C ARG A 234 -0.34 -7.88 -9.89
N MET A 235 0.96 -8.02 -10.13
CA MET A 235 1.85 -6.96 -10.60
C MET A 235 2.64 -7.45 -11.80
N GLY A 236 2.75 -6.62 -12.86
CA GLY A 236 3.58 -6.89 -14.01
C GLY A 236 4.32 -5.65 -14.49
N PHE A 237 5.57 -5.80 -14.93
CA PHE A 237 6.40 -4.72 -15.46
C PHE A 237 7.53 -5.29 -16.33
N THR A 238 8.14 -4.45 -17.14
CA THR A 238 9.43 -4.76 -17.76
C THR A 238 10.54 -4.38 -16.78
N ASP A 239 11.43 -5.33 -16.47
CA ASP A 239 12.54 -5.11 -15.54
C ASP A 239 13.42 -3.95 -16.07
N PRO A 240 13.58 -2.84 -15.32
CA PRO A 240 14.27 -1.65 -15.82
C PRO A 240 15.78 -1.84 -15.99
N VAL A 241 16.32 -2.98 -15.54
CA VAL A 241 17.75 -3.29 -15.62
C VAL A 241 18.05 -4.32 -16.70
N THR A 242 17.22 -5.37 -16.80
CA THR A 242 17.45 -6.47 -17.77
C THR A 242 16.59 -6.39 -19.02
N GLY A 243 15.50 -5.62 -19.00
CA GLY A 243 14.54 -5.57 -20.10
C GLY A 243 13.55 -6.74 -20.13
N ASP A 244 13.67 -7.71 -19.20
CA ASP A 244 12.82 -8.89 -19.18
C ASP A 244 11.41 -8.57 -18.67
N PRO A 245 10.37 -9.22 -19.19
CA PRO A 245 9.03 -9.13 -18.63
C PRO A 245 8.97 -9.86 -17.28
N ARG A 246 8.42 -9.20 -16.27
CA ARG A 246 8.21 -9.75 -14.92
C ARG A 246 6.73 -9.71 -14.57
N ALA A 247 6.23 -10.79 -13.99
CA ALA A 247 4.86 -10.85 -13.48
C ALA A 247 4.82 -11.68 -12.19
N PHE A 248 4.13 -11.14 -11.16
CA PHE A 248 4.00 -11.75 -9.85
C PHE A 248 2.53 -11.77 -9.45
N THR A 249 2.11 -12.87 -8.85
CA THR A 249 0.73 -13.06 -8.38
C THR A 249 0.76 -13.44 -6.91
N SER A 250 -0.08 -12.81 -6.12
CA SER A 250 -0.28 -13.10 -4.71
C SER A 250 -0.85 -14.51 -4.50
N ARG A 251 -0.38 -15.20 -3.49
CA ARG A 251 -0.89 -16.51 -3.03
C ARG A 251 -1.93 -16.39 -1.92
N LEU A 252 -2.13 -15.18 -1.40
CA LEU A 252 -3.15 -14.91 -0.39
C LEU A 252 -4.55 -15.04 -1.01
N ARG A 253 -5.54 -15.27 -0.15
CA ARG A 253 -6.95 -15.34 -0.54
C ARG A 253 -7.76 -14.31 0.24
N LEU A 254 -8.80 -13.80 -0.38
CA LEU A 254 -9.78 -12.96 0.29
C LEU A 254 -10.72 -13.85 1.12
N ALA A 255 -10.73 -13.66 2.44
CA ALA A 255 -11.48 -14.54 3.34
C ALA A 255 -12.99 -14.51 3.12
N ALA A 256 -13.54 -13.39 2.63
CA ALA A 256 -14.96 -13.26 2.30
C ALA A 256 -15.33 -13.82 0.92
N TRP A 257 -14.37 -14.37 0.17
CA TRP A 257 -14.60 -15.00 -1.13
C TRP A 257 -14.06 -16.44 -1.11
N GLN A 258 -14.88 -17.38 -0.64
CA GLN A 258 -14.58 -18.82 -0.61
C GLN A 258 -15.64 -19.61 -1.37
#